data_9604f00c1e79df6f3b430521c6f6e247
#
_entry.id   9604f00c1e79df6f3b430521c6f6e247
#
_cell.length_a   1.000
_cell.length_b   1.000
_cell.length_c   1.000
_cell.angle_alpha   90.00
_cell.angle_beta   90.00
_cell.angle_gamma   90.00
#
_symmetry.space_group_name_H-M   'P 1'
#
loop_
_entity.id
_entity.type
_entity.pdbx_description
1 polymer ?
#
loop_
_entity_poly.entity_id
_entity_poly.type
_entity_poly.pdbx_seq_one_letter_code
_entity_poly.pdbx_strand_id
1 'polypeptide(L)'
;LVCYGMTYLSISLMASAGHVRWFLAAYGFFACGQSCWIWALHRFHQLRPPYALLVVLPIVSVLGLSLDSISASLRVQLISSLFLGYEIWALYLLTLRRAEAMNRGTMVLIVGTLMFAAALLLRLHTPVVSLTLRDTAASTPPLLLSFVILSIAMHFKSTGFLMMCHERKQVLLDRMANVDVLTEL
;
A
#
# COMPACT_ATOMS: atom_id res chain seq x y z
N LEU A 1 -3.99 -7.77 -3.90
CA LEU A 1 -3.40 -8.96 -3.27
C LEU A 1 -2.36 -9.63 -4.17
N VAL A 2 -2.67 -9.93 -5.44
CA VAL A 2 -1.73 -10.60 -6.37
C VAL A 2 -0.40 -9.85 -6.47
N CYS A 3 -0.42 -8.52 -6.70
CA CYS A 3 0.81 -7.71 -6.81
C CYS A 3 1.68 -7.81 -5.54
N TYR A 4 1.07 -7.81 -4.36
CA TYR A 4 1.82 -7.98 -3.10
C TYR A 4 2.38 -9.39 -2.94
N GLY A 5 1.64 -10.42 -3.34
CA GLY A 5 2.16 -11.79 -3.40
C GLY A 5 3.38 -11.91 -4.31
N MET A 6 3.35 -11.28 -5.49
CA MET A 6 4.49 -11.22 -6.41
C MET A 6 5.67 -10.43 -5.83
N THR A 7 5.42 -9.40 -5.01
CA THR A 7 6.48 -8.68 -4.28
C THR A 7 7.22 -9.62 -3.33
N TYR A 8 6.49 -10.37 -2.49
CA TYR A 8 7.11 -11.32 -1.55
C TYR A 8 7.87 -12.43 -2.26
N LEU A 9 7.31 -12.97 -3.35
CA LEU A 9 7.98 -13.97 -4.18
C LEU A 9 9.30 -13.41 -4.76
N SER A 10 9.28 -12.19 -5.28
CA SER A 10 10.47 -11.53 -5.84
C SER A 10 11.54 -11.29 -4.76
N ILE A 11 11.13 -10.93 -3.53
CA ILE A 11 12.05 -10.78 -2.39
C ILE A 11 12.67 -12.13 -2.02
N SER A 12 11.88 -13.22 -1.99
CA SER A 12 12.40 -14.57 -1.72
C SER A 12 13.38 -15.03 -2.78
N LEU A 13 13.11 -14.78 -4.05
CA LEU A 13 14.00 -15.10 -5.17
C LEU A 13 15.29 -14.26 -5.12
N MET A 14 15.20 -13.00 -4.70
CA MET A 14 16.37 -12.16 -4.48
C MET A 14 17.26 -12.71 -3.36
N ALA A 15 16.66 -13.16 -2.26
CA ALA A 15 17.40 -13.75 -1.14
C ALA A 15 18.15 -15.03 -1.55
N SER A 16 17.59 -15.83 -2.46
CA SER A 16 18.18 -17.07 -2.96
C SER A 16 19.20 -16.88 -4.10
N ALA A 17 18.92 -15.96 -5.02
CA ALA A 17 19.69 -15.81 -6.27
C ALA A 17 20.64 -14.60 -6.29
N GLY A 18 20.54 -13.67 -5.31
CA GLY A 18 21.45 -12.51 -5.17
C GLY A 18 21.38 -11.45 -6.28
N HIS A 19 20.41 -11.53 -7.19
CA HIS A 19 20.34 -10.63 -8.33
C HIS A 19 19.54 -9.35 -8.05
N VAL A 20 20.12 -8.18 -8.30
CA VAL A 20 19.50 -6.84 -8.19
C VAL A 20 18.20 -6.74 -9.02
N ARG A 21 18.06 -7.50 -10.11
CA ARG A 21 16.85 -7.54 -10.94
C ARG A 21 15.59 -7.94 -10.16
N TRP A 22 15.70 -8.85 -9.22
CA TRP A 22 14.57 -9.26 -8.37
C TRP A 22 14.15 -8.16 -7.40
N PHE A 23 15.10 -7.33 -6.98
CA PHE A 23 14.80 -6.16 -6.16
C PHE A 23 13.97 -5.13 -6.94
N LEU A 24 14.36 -4.83 -8.19
CA LEU A 24 13.60 -3.95 -9.07
C LEU A 24 12.20 -4.51 -9.34
N ALA A 25 12.08 -5.81 -9.59
CA ALA A 25 10.79 -6.47 -9.79
C ALA A 25 9.92 -6.38 -8.53
N ALA A 26 10.48 -6.62 -7.34
CA ALA A 26 9.76 -6.52 -6.07
C ALA A 26 9.16 -5.13 -5.86
N TYR A 27 9.95 -4.08 -6.06
CA TYR A 27 9.47 -2.70 -5.93
C TYR A 27 8.47 -2.31 -7.02
N GLY A 28 8.64 -2.80 -8.24
CA GLY A 28 7.70 -2.61 -9.33
C GLY A 28 6.32 -3.22 -9.00
N PHE A 29 6.28 -4.46 -8.54
CA PHE A 29 5.05 -5.11 -8.10
C PHE A 29 4.42 -4.42 -6.89
N PHE A 30 5.25 -3.97 -5.95
CA PHE A 30 4.79 -3.23 -4.79
C PHE A 30 4.13 -1.91 -5.20
N ALA A 31 4.76 -1.15 -6.09
CA ALA A 31 4.23 0.10 -6.63
C ALA A 31 2.93 -0.12 -7.41
N CYS A 32 2.84 -1.18 -8.22
CA CYS A 32 1.59 -1.58 -8.87
C CYS A 32 0.50 -1.89 -7.83
N GLY A 33 0.85 -2.60 -6.76
CA GLY A 33 -0.07 -2.90 -5.66
C GLY A 33 -0.62 -1.62 -5.01
N GLN A 34 0.22 -0.63 -4.75
CA GLN A 34 -0.19 0.66 -4.20
C GLN A 34 -1.08 1.44 -5.17
N SER A 35 -0.76 1.44 -6.45
CA SER A 35 -1.60 2.08 -7.47
C SER A 35 -2.99 1.43 -7.57
N CYS A 36 -3.05 0.09 -7.57
CA CYS A 36 -4.31 -0.65 -7.55
C CYS A 36 -5.12 -0.34 -6.27
N TRP A 37 -4.44 -0.16 -5.14
CA TRP A 37 -5.04 0.19 -3.87
C TRP A 37 -5.73 1.57 -3.93
N ILE A 38 -5.03 2.60 -4.38
CA ILE A 38 -5.60 3.95 -4.55
C ILE A 38 -6.75 3.94 -5.57
N TRP A 39 -6.59 3.18 -6.68
CA TRP A 39 -7.67 3.00 -7.64
C TRP A 39 -8.92 2.37 -7.00
N ALA A 40 -8.75 1.33 -6.18
CA ALA A 40 -9.85 0.68 -5.47
C ALA A 40 -10.58 1.63 -4.52
N LEU A 41 -9.83 2.48 -3.77
CA LEU A 41 -10.41 3.51 -2.90
C LEU A 41 -11.22 4.54 -3.70
N HIS A 42 -10.70 5.03 -4.84
CA HIS A 42 -11.45 5.96 -5.70
C HIS A 42 -12.75 5.31 -6.19
N ARG A 43 -12.69 4.07 -6.66
CA ARG A 43 -13.88 3.33 -7.11
C ARG A 43 -14.87 3.09 -5.98
N PHE A 44 -14.38 2.75 -4.79
CA PHE A 44 -15.24 2.59 -3.62
C PHE A 44 -16.00 3.87 -3.29
N HIS A 45 -15.33 5.02 -3.35
CA HIS A 45 -15.95 6.34 -3.12
C HIS A 45 -16.65 6.93 -4.35
N GLN A 46 -16.78 6.17 -5.45
CA GLN A 46 -17.39 6.62 -6.71
C GLN A 46 -16.70 7.86 -7.32
N LEU A 47 -15.42 8.05 -7.00
CA LEU A 47 -14.60 9.11 -7.56
C LEU A 47 -13.91 8.65 -8.86
N ARG A 48 -13.64 9.59 -9.75
CA ARG A 48 -12.82 9.29 -10.95
C ARG A 48 -11.37 9.13 -10.53
N PRO A 49 -10.74 7.96 -10.78
CA PRO A 49 -9.35 7.78 -10.43
C PRO A 49 -8.44 8.58 -11.38
N PRO A 50 -7.38 9.21 -10.88
CA PRO A 50 -6.40 9.92 -11.68
C PRO A 50 -5.46 8.91 -12.35
N TYR A 51 -5.88 8.31 -13.46
CA TYR A 51 -5.16 7.23 -14.14
C TYR A 51 -3.67 7.54 -14.41
N ALA A 52 -3.36 8.78 -14.79
CA ALA A 52 -1.98 9.18 -15.05
C ALA A 52 -1.09 8.99 -13.80
N LEU A 53 -1.54 9.39 -12.62
CA LEU A 53 -0.77 9.21 -11.38
C LEU A 53 -0.63 7.75 -10.98
N LEU A 54 -1.64 6.91 -11.27
CA LEU A 54 -1.59 5.48 -10.96
C LEU A 54 -0.52 4.75 -11.80
N VAL A 55 -0.28 5.20 -13.01
CA VAL A 55 0.74 4.63 -13.91
C VAL A 55 2.13 5.21 -13.62
N VAL A 56 2.20 6.49 -13.26
CA VAL A 56 3.46 7.17 -12.96
C VAL A 56 4.19 6.52 -11.76
N LEU A 57 3.48 6.12 -10.71
CA LEU A 57 4.12 5.53 -9.52
C LEU A 57 4.97 4.29 -9.84
N PRO A 58 4.46 3.24 -10.50
CA PRO A 58 5.27 2.08 -10.86
C PRO A 58 6.46 2.44 -11.73
N ILE A 59 6.26 3.30 -12.74
CA ILE A 59 7.31 3.70 -13.68
C ILE A 59 8.42 4.45 -12.94
N VAL A 60 8.09 5.47 -12.15
CA VAL A 60 9.07 6.28 -11.39
C VAL A 60 9.79 5.43 -10.36
N SER A 61 9.09 4.47 -9.72
CA SER A 61 9.71 3.56 -8.75
C SER A 61 10.76 2.67 -9.40
N VAL A 62 10.47 2.07 -10.56
CA VAL A 62 11.41 1.20 -11.27
C VAL A 62 12.57 2.01 -11.85
N LEU A 63 12.28 3.12 -12.52
CA LEU A 63 13.30 4.00 -13.08
C LEU A 63 14.21 4.58 -12.01
N GLY A 64 13.65 5.11 -10.90
CA GLY A 64 14.43 5.67 -9.82
C GLY A 64 15.38 4.67 -9.16
N LEU A 65 14.97 3.39 -9.08
CA LEU A 65 15.84 2.32 -8.57
C LEU A 65 16.91 1.87 -9.57
N SER A 66 16.67 2.00 -10.87
CA SER A 66 17.61 1.59 -11.92
C SER A 66 18.74 2.61 -12.16
N LEU A 67 18.65 3.81 -11.60
CA LEU A 67 19.66 4.86 -11.77
C LEU A 67 20.88 4.58 -10.86
N ASP A 68 21.94 4.02 -11.42
CA ASP A 68 23.17 3.72 -10.68
C ASP A 68 23.98 4.96 -10.26
N SER A 69 23.69 6.13 -10.86
CA SER A 69 24.33 7.42 -10.51
C SER A 69 23.91 7.96 -9.13
N ILE A 70 22.83 7.44 -8.53
CA ILE A 70 22.29 7.91 -7.26
C ILE A 70 22.66 6.89 -6.16
N SER A 71 23.08 7.38 -4.98
CA SER A 71 23.39 6.51 -3.85
C SER A 71 22.18 5.63 -3.44
N ALA A 72 22.45 4.42 -2.95
CA ALA A 72 21.43 3.46 -2.52
C ALA A 72 20.46 4.08 -1.48
N SER A 73 21.02 4.85 -0.53
CA SER A 73 20.25 5.53 0.51
C SER A 73 19.27 6.54 -0.09
N LEU A 74 19.76 7.39 -1.00
CA LEU A 74 18.92 8.41 -1.62
C LEU A 74 17.80 7.80 -2.48
N ARG A 75 18.09 6.70 -3.21
CA ARG A 75 17.07 5.96 -3.97
C ARG A 75 15.94 5.46 -3.08
N VAL A 76 16.28 4.82 -1.95
CA VAL A 76 15.29 4.30 -1.00
C VAL A 76 14.50 5.44 -0.35
N GLN A 77 15.15 6.55 -0.02
CA GLN A 77 14.47 7.72 0.54
C GLN A 77 13.48 8.36 -0.44
N LEU A 78 13.87 8.55 -1.69
CA LEU A 78 12.98 9.11 -2.72
C LEU A 78 11.74 8.25 -2.93
N ILE A 79 11.93 6.92 -3.02
CA ILE A 79 10.82 6.00 -3.21
C ILE A 79 9.93 5.92 -1.97
N SER A 80 10.52 5.92 -0.76
CA SER A 80 9.74 5.94 0.47
C SER A 80 8.93 7.23 0.62
N SER A 81 9.49 8.38 0.20
CA SER A 81 8.75 9.66 0.17
C SER A 81 7.58 9.62 -0.81
N LEU A 82 7.77 9.02 -1.98
CA LEU A 82 6.73 8.86 -2.98
C LEU A 82 5.58 7.99 -2.44
N PHE A 83 5.89 6.84 -1.84
CA PHE A 83 4.88 5.98 -1.22
C PHE A 83 4.18 6.66 -0.04
N LEU A 84 4.90 7.45 0.75
CA LEU A 84 4.32 8.22 1.85
C LEU A 84 3.27 9.22 1.32
N GLY A 85 3.56 9.89 0.20
CA GLY A 85 2.59 10.76 -0.47
C GLY A 85 1.31 10.02 -0.87
N TYR A 86 1.42 8.78 -1.35
CA TYR A 86 0.26 7.93 -1.66
C TYR A 86 -0.52 7.51 -0.41
N GLU A 87 0.15 7.25 0.71
CA GLU A 87 -0.54 6.94 1.98
C GLU A 87 -1.27 8.15 2.55
N ILE A 88 -0.68 9.34 2.46
CA ILE A 88 -1.34 10.60 2.84
C ILE A 88 -2.58 10.82 1.97
N TRP A 89 -2.49 10.56 0.67
CA TRP A 89 -3.63 10.64 -0.22
C TRP A 89 -4.71 9.60 0.14
N ALA A 90 -4.34 8.36 0.45
CA ALA A 90 -5.29 7.35 0.91
C ALA A 90 -6.01 7.79 2.18
N LEU A 91 -5.29 8.33 3.17
CA LEU A 91 -5.87 8.89 4.40
C LEU A 91 -6.84 10.03 4.09
N TYR A 92 -6.47 10.93 3.19
CA TYR A 92 -7.34 12.01 2.75
C TYR A 92 -8.64 11.47 2.15
N LEU A 93 -8.59 10.47 1.26
CA LEU A 93 -9.79 9.85 0.69
C LEU A 93 -10.68 9.19 1.76
N LEU A 94 -10.07 8.54 2.76
CA LEU A 94 -10.78 7.89 3.85
C LEU A 94 -11.43 8.88 4.81
N THR A 95 -10.86 10.09 4.94
CA THR A 95 -11.36 11.12 5.86
C THR A 95 -12.35 12.09 5.21
N LEU A 96 -12.32 12.27 3.89
CA LEU A 96 -13.18 13.20 3.15
C LEU A 96 -14.69 12.94 3.34
N ARG A 97 -15.10 11.70 3.52
CA ARG A 97 -16.49 11.29 3.68
C ARG A 97 -16.83 10.79 5.09
N ARG A 98 -16.25 11.40 6.12
CA ARG A 98 -16.57 11.12 7.53
C ARG A 98 -18.07 11.20 7.89
N ALA A 99 -18.89 11.84 7.05
CA ALA A 99 -20.33 12.00 7.29
C ALA A 99 -21.14 10.71 7.12
N GLU A 100 -20.65 9.74 6.36
CA GLU A 100 -21.28 8.41 6.27
C GLU A 100 -20.60 7.53 7.32
N ALA A 101 -21.27 7.28 8.43
CA ALA A 101 -20.90 6.49 9.62
C ALA A 101 -19.53 5.80 9.52
N MET A 102 -18.63 6.17 10.45
CA MET A 102 -17.29 5.56 10.57
C MET A 102 -17.45 4.06 10.87
N ASN A 103 -17.47 3.23 9.83
CA ASN A 103 -17.64 1.79 9.89
C ASN A 103 -16.39 1.15 10.49
N ARG A 104 -16.53 -0.02 11.10
CA ARG A 104 -15.41 -0.78 11.69
C ARG A 104 -14.32 -1.05 10.64
N GLY A 105 -14.70 -1.40 9.41
CA GLY A 105 -13.79 -1.61 8.29
C GLY A 105 -12.96 -0.37 7.96
N THR A 106 -13.55 0.81 7.95
CA THR A 106 -12.85 2.09 7.74
C THR A 106 -11.82 2.37 8.84
N MET A 107 -12.17 2.09 10.11
CA MET A 107 -11.22 2.26 11.23
C MET A 107 -10.01 1.34 11.11
N VAL A 108 -10.23 0.06 10.85
CA VAL A 108 -9.15 -0.92 10.63
C VAL A 108 -8.26 -0.49 9.47
N LEU A 109 -8.85 0.02 8.41
CA LEU A 109 -8.15 0.52 7.24
C LEU A 109 -7.30 1.76 7.54
N ILE A 110 -7.83 2.72 8.29
CA ILE A 110 -7.10 3.92 8.73
C ILE A 110 -5.89 3.51 9.58
N VAL A 111 -6.09 2.60 10.56
CA VAL A 111 -4.99 2.09 11.39
C VAL A 111 -3.91 1.45 10.53
N GLY A 112 -4.26 0.58 9.59
CA GLY A 112 -3.32 -0.04 8.66
C GLY A 112 -2.56 0.98 7.81
N THR A 113 -3.24 2.03 7.33
CA THR A 113 -2.63 3.09 6.53
C THR A 113 -1.67 3.95 7.39
N LEU A 114 -2.03 4.26 8.62
CA LEU A 114 -1.16 4.98 9.57
C LEU A 114 0.08 4.16 9.94
N MET A 115 -0.07 2.86 10.22
CA MET A 115 1.06 1.96 10.47
C MET A 115 2.00 1.91 9.26
N PHE A 116 1.45 1.85 8.05
CA PHE A 116 2.23 1.85 6.82
C PHE A 116 3.02 3.16 6.66
N ALA A 117 2.37 4.31 6.86
CA ALA A 117 3.02 5.61 6.84
C ALA A 117 4.13 5.74 7.89
N ALA A 118 3.89 5.24 9.12
CA ALA A 118 4.90 5.24 10.18
C ALA A 118 6.13 4.39 9.80
N ALA A 119 5.93 3.23 9.17
CA ALA A 119 7.03 2.40 8.69
C ALA A 119 7.84 3.08 7.58
N LEU A 120 7.18 3.82 6.68
CA LEU A 120 7.86 4.61 5.65
C LEU A 120 8.65 5.77 6.25
N LEU A 121 8.11 6.47 7.25
CA LEU A 121 8.82 7.50 7.99
C LEU A 121 10.06 6.94 8.68
N LEU A 122 9.95 5.77 9.32
CA LEU A 122 11.11 5.09 9.91
C LEU A 122 12.20 4.80 8.87
N ARG A 123 11.81 4.37 7.66
CA ARG A 123 12.75 4.14 6.56
C ARG A 123 13.42 5.41 6.04
N LEU A 124 12.72 6.55 6.04
CA LEU A 124 13.29 7.83 5.62
C LEU A 124 14.43 8.29 6.54
N HIS A 125 14.36 7.96 7.83
CA HIS A 125 15.37 8.32 8.82
C HIS A 125 16.51 7.30 8.93
N THR A 126 16.37 6.13 8.30
CA THR A 126 17.37 5.06 8.41
C THR A 126 18.29 5.07 7.21
N PRO A 127 19.60 5.30 7.38
CA PRO A 127 20.56 5.24 6.29
C PRO A 127 20.66 3.80 5.77
N VAL A 128 20.58 3.64 4.45
CA VAL A 128 20.74 2.35 3.78
C VAL A 128 22.12 2.30 3.16
N VAL A 129 22.97 1.43 3.67
CA VAL A 129 24.36 1.30 3.21
C VAL A 129 24.46 0.51 1.90
N SER A 130 23.60 -0.52 1.74
CA SER A 130 23.56 -1.33 0.52
C SER A 130 22.14 -1.76 0.19
N LEU A 131 21.88 -2.12 -1.09
CA LEU A 131 20.59 -2.65 -1.53
C LEU A 131 20.45 -4.17 -1.34
N THR A 132 21.47 -4.83 -0.78
CA THR A 132 21.39 -6.26 -0.49
C THR A 132 20.65 -6.49 0.83
N LEU A 133 19.64 -7.38 0.83
CA LEU A 133 18.87 -7.72 2.03
C LEU A 133 19.74 -8.22 3.18
N ARG A 134 20.82 -8.95 2.88
CA ARG A 134 21.72 -9.52 3.87
C ARG A 134 22.44 -8.44 4.66
N ASP A 135 22.96 -7.43 3.97
CA ASP A 135 23.73 -6.35 4.60
C ASP A 135 22.80 -5.35 5.33
N THR A 136 21.61 -5.08 4.75
CA THR A 136 20.64 -4.17 5.37
C THR A 136 19.97 -4.77 6.61
N ALA A 137 19.66 -6.06 6.62
CA ALA A 137 19.08 -6.73 7.79
C ALA A 137 20.10 -6.88 8.94
N ALA A 138 21.37 -7.10 8.62
CA ALA A 138 22.42 -7.24 9.63
C ALA A 138 22.87 -5.92 10.25
N SER A 139 22.73 -4.80 9.52
CA SER A 139 23.33 -3.52 9.91
C SER A 139 22.39 -2.55 10.62
N THR A 140 21.06 -2.69 10.48
CA THR A 140 20.13 -1.70 11.03
C THR A 140 18.82 -2.31 11.52
N PRO A 141 18.70 -2.57 12.85
CA PRO A 141 17.44 -3.04 13.47
C PRO A 141 16.20 -2.22 13.11
N PRO A 142 16.26 -0.87 12.98
CA PRO A 142 15.10 -0.08 12.56
C PRO A 142 14.58 -0.42 11.16
N LEU A 143 15.45 -0.81 10.24
CA LEU A 143 15.04 -1.19 8.90
C LEU A 143 14.26 -2.52 8.91
N LEU A 144 14.75 -3.51 9.67
CA LEU A 144 14.04 -4.77 9.87
C LEU A 144 12.66 -4.53 10.49
N LEU A 145 12.60 -3.69 11.53
CA LEU A 145 11.34 -3.29 12.18
C LEU A 145 10.38 -2.66 11.16
N SER A 146 10.87 -1.79 10.27
CA SER A 146 10.03 -1.19 9.25
C SER A 146 9.41 -2.23 8.30
N PHE A 147 10.12 -3.28 7.92
CA PHE A 147 9.59 -4.36 7.10
C PHE A 147 8.51 -5.16 7.83
N VAL A 148 8.69 -5.45 9.12
CA VAL A 148 7.69 -6.14 9.95
C VAL A 148 6.42 -5.30 10.04
N ILE A 149 6.56 -4.00 10.34
CA ILE A 149 5.40 -3.08 10.43
C ILE A 149 4.70 -2.97 9.07
N LEU A 150 5.43 -2.87 7.95
CA LEU A 150 4.84 -2.84 6.62
C LEU A 150 4.03 -4.10 6.32
N SER A 151 4.55 -5.27 6.68
CA SER A 151 3.86 -6.55 6.47
C SER A 151 2.54 -6.61 7.27
N ILE A 152 2.58 -6.23 8.53
CA ILE A 152 1.39 -6.16 9.40
C ILE A 152 0.39 -5.13 8.85
N ALA A 153 0.85 -3.94 8.48
CA ALA A 153 0.02 -2.87 7.94
C ALA A 153 -0.74 -3.30 6.67
N MET A 154 -0.09 -4.09 5.81
CA MET A 154 -0.73 -4.66 4.61
C MET A 154 -1.90 -5.57 4.93
N HIS A 155 -1.78 -6.39 5.98
CA HIS A 155 -2.88 -7.25 6.45
C HIS A 155 -4.05 -6.41 6.97
N PHE A 156 -3.76 -5.38 7.78
CA PHE A 156 -4.78 -4.45 8.26
C PHE A 156 -5.48 -3.73 7.11
N LYS A 157 -4.74 -3.22 6.12
CA LYS A 157 -5.31 -2.57 4.93
C LYS A 157 -6.22 -3.52 4.15
N SER A 158 -5.76 -4.74 3.89
CA SER A 158 -6.54 -5.74 3.15
C SER A 158 -7.81 -6.14 3.91
N THR A 159 -7.69 -6.42 5.20
CA THR A 159 -8.83 -6.81 6.05
C THR A 159 -9.83 -5.67 6.18
N GLY A 160 -9.34 -4.45 6.47
CA GLY A 160 -10.19 -3.26 6.58
C GLY A 160 -10.97 -2.99 5.30
N PHE A 161 -10.34 -3.11 4.13
CA PHE A 161 -11.02 -2.93 2.86
C PHE A 161 -12.09 -4.00 2.59
N LEU A 162 -11.80 -5.26 2.88
CA LEU A 162 -12.78 -6.35 2.76
C LEU A 162 -13.97 -6.12 3.69
N MET A 163 -13.72 -5.68 4.93
CA MET A 163 -14.78 -5.34 5.88
C MET A 163 -15.65 -4.19 5.35
N MET A 164 -15.04 -3.11 4.85
CA MET A 164 -15.77 -1.99 4.22
C MET A 164 -16.66 -2.46 3.05
N CYS A 165 -16.14 -3.31 2.19
CA CYS A 165 -16.90 -3.86 1.07
C CYS A 165 -18.08 -4.72 1.55
N HIS A 166 -17.86 -5.53 2.59
CA HIS A 166 -18.89 -6.37 3.18
C HIS A 166 -19.99 -5.56 3.84
N GLU A 167 -19.63 -4.58 4.67
CA GLU A 167 -20.58 -3.66 5.32
C GLU A 167 -21.45 -2.90 4.29
N ARG A 168 -20.83 -2.42 3.21
CA ARG A 168 -21.57 -1.78 2.13
C ARG A 168 -22.56 -2.72 1.44
N LYS A 169 -22.14 -3.98 1.21
CA LYS A 169 -23.01 -5.01 0.64
C LYS A 169 -24.20 -5.31 1.56
N GLN A 170 -23.99 -5.41 2.87
CA GLN A 170 -25.07 -5.61 3.84
C GLN A 170 -26.09 -4.49 3.80
N VAL A 171 -25.65 -3.21 3.83
CA VAL A 171 -26.55 -2.06 3.74
C VAL A 171 -27.38 -2.07 2.45
N LEU A 172 -26.80 -2.51 1.32
CA LEU A 172 -27.54 -2.64 0.07
C LEU A 172 -28.59 -3.75 0.14
N LEU A 173 -28.25 -4.90 0.70
CA LEU A 173 -29.20 -6.02 0.87
C LEU A 173 -30.36 -5.63 1.80
N ASP A 174 -30.08 -4.96 2.92
CA ASP A 174 -31.10 -4.48 3.86
C ASP A 174 -32.05 -3.47 3.20
N ARG A 175 -31.51 -2.58 2.35
CA ARG A 175 -32.35 -1.65 1.58
C ARG A 175 -33.25 -2.39 0.59
N MET A 176 -32.72 -3.39 -0.12
CA MET A 176 -33.51 -4.18 -1.09
C MET A 176 -34.60 -4.97 -0.37
N ALA A 177 -34.29 -5.61 0.76
CA ALA A 177 -35.28 -6.35 1.56
C ALA A 177 -36.41 -5.44 2.07
N ASN A 178 -36.09 -4.22 2.51
CA ASN A 178 -37.08 -3.27 2.98
C ASN A 178 -37.99 -2.67 1.86
N VAL A 179 -37.46 -2.63 0.62
CA VAL A 179 -38.26 -2.16 -0.54
C VAL A 179 -39.26 -3.22 -0.97
N ASP A 180 -38.90 -4.51 -0.94
CA ASP A 180 -39.79 -5.61 -1.31
C ASP A 180 -40.99 -5.71 -0.36
N VAL A 181 -40.82 -5.43 0.93
CA VAL A 181 -41.93 -5.42 1.91
C VAL A 181 -42.92 -4.31 1.66
N LEU A 182 -42.52 -3.18 1.04
CA LEU A 182 -43.38 -2.06 0.69
C LEU A 182 -44.10 -2.24 -0.65
N THR A 183 -43.66 -3.15 -1.50
CA THR A 183 -44.29 -3.44 -2.81
C THR A 183 -45.30 -4.59 -2.76
N GLU A 184 -45.38 -5.33 -1.65
CA GLU A 184 -46.42 -6.34 -1.39
C GLU A 184 -47.72 -5.75 -0.81
N LEU A 185 -47.89 -4.42 -0.74
CA LEU A 185 -49.13 -3.71 -0.48
C LEU A 185 -49.75 -3.19 -1.79
#